data_f20d90ba78b80dd3d426c1d7a1184387
#
_entry.id   f20d90ba78b80dd3d426c1d7a1184387
#
_cell.length_a   1.000
_cell.length_b   1.000
_cell.length_c   1.000
_cell.angle_alpha   90.00
_cell.angle_beta   90.00
_cell.angle_gamma   90.00
#
_symmetry.space_group_name_H-M   'P 1'
#
loop_
_entity.id
_entity.type
_entity.pdbx_description
1 polymer ?
#
loop_
_entity_poly.entity_id
_entity_poly.type
_entity_poly.pdbx_seq_one_letter_code
_entity_poly.pdbx_strand_id
1 'polypeptide(L)'
;LVYRELQFFIDAKVPQVKFVDRTFNCRHEHAMGIWNYIKEHDNGITNFHFEISADLLREDELELISDMRPGLIQLEIGVQSTNGATIREIHRTMRLEDVYRAVNRVKAGKNIHQHLDLIAGLPFEDYERFQQSFDDIYALHPQQLQLGFLKVLKGSYMYEHASEYGLIYRTKPPYEVLASKWVSYDEMLEIRLVEEMLELHYNSGQFLTYLAVLEQRYTSAFQMFLDMGHFYRSHGYLDCSHNRVRRTEIVLEFAERVDAGHRAAYKEALIFDLYKIEKSKSRPIWARDLALEKKKTSAYLRAHGLEKKYCHLEKFNWLDARGTLRQKEQPMWLLFDYEVRDPLTNEAAFTEISEAEMEGDTTWNRSEN
;
A
#
# COMPACT_ATOMS: atom_id res chain seq x y z
N LEU A 1 -17.72 29.39 7.30
CA LEU A 1 -17.88 28.91 5.92
C LEU A 1 -17.58 27.42 5.86
N VAL A 2 -16.36 26.98 6.23
CA VAL A 2 -15.86 25.59 6.09
C VAL A 2 -16.80 24.56 6.75
N TYR A 3 -17.22 24.74 7.99
CA TYR A 3 -18.11 23.79 8.68
C TYR A 3 -19.46 23.59 7.97
N ARG A 4 -20.01 24.64 7.35
CA ARG A 4 -21.25 24.53 6.57
C ARG A 4 -21.04 23.72 5.29
N GLU A 5 -19.88 23.86 4.65
CA GLU A 5 -19.53 23.09 3.46
C GLU A 5 -19.27 21.63 3.83
N LEU A 6 -18.55 21.36 4.93
CA LEU A 6 -18.36 20.01 5.45
C LEU A 6 -19.68 19.33 5.76
N GLN A 7 -20.60 20.02 6.45
CA GLN A 7 -21.92 19.48 6.77
C GLN A 7 -22.71 19.12 5.51
N PHE A 8 -22.62 19.94 4.46
CA PHE A 8 -23.26 19.65 3.18
C PHE A 8 -22.75 18.33 2.58
N PHE A 9 -21.44 18.08 2.57
CA PHE A 9 -20.88 16.83 2.07
C PHE A 9 -21.24 15.63 2.96
N ILE A 10 -21.24 15.82 4.28
CA ILE A 10 -21.62 14.79 5.26
C ILE A 10 -23.10 14.40 5.07
N ASP A 11 -24.00 15.37 4.98
CA ASP A 11 -25.44 15.16 4.78
C ASP A 11 -25.73 14.48 3.43
N ALA A 12 -24.98 14.86 2.39
CA ALA A 12 -25.05 14.25 1.06
C ALA A 12 -24.40 12.87 0.97
N LYS A 13 -23.77 12.39 2.04
CA LYS A 13 -23.05 11.11 2.11
C LYS A 13 -22.04 10.92 0.97
N VAL A 14 -21.31 11.99 0.65
CA VAL A 14 -20.29 11.97 -0.39
C VAL A 14 -19.19 10.97 0.02
N PRO A 15 -18.84 9.98 -0.81
CA PRO A 15 -17.87 8.93 -0.40
C PRO A 15 -16.51 9.48 -0.03
N GLN A 16 -16.01 10.50 -0.74
CA GLN A 16 -14.72 11.12 -0.48
C GLN A 16 -14.74 12.63 -0.71
N VAL A 17 -14.11 13.37 0.21
CA VAL A 17 -13.89 14.82 0.11
C VAL A 17 -12.39 15.08 0.22
N LYS A 18 -11.78 15.66 -0.81
CA LYS A 18 -10.35 16.02 -0.80
C LYS A 18 -10.17 17.51 -0.51
N PHE A 19 -9.40 17.83 0.52
CA PHE A 19 -8.90 19.18 0.76
C PHE A 19 -7.78 19.51 -0.23
N VAL A 20 -7.78 20.71 -0.75
CA VAL A 20 -6.82 21.17 -1.77
C VAL A 20 -5.69 22.03 -1.20
N ASP A 21 -5.58 22.09 0.11
CA ASP A 21 -4.50 22.78 0.81
C ASP A 21 -3.19 22.01 0.63
N ARG A 22 -2.10 22.69 0.32
CA ARG A 22 -0.76 22.07 0.17
C ARG A 22 -0.17 21.59 1.50
N THR A 23 -0.59 22.17 2.62
CA THR A 23 -0.19 21.78 3.96
C THR A 23 -1.34 22.15 4.90
N PHE A 24 -2.30 21.25 5.00
CA PHE A 24 -3.53 21.48 5.77
C PHE A 24 -3.26 21.83 7.23
N ASN A 25 -2.29 21.14 7.85
CA ASN A 25 -1.96 21.31 9.27
C ASN A 25 -0.92 22.42 9.57
N CYS A 26 -0.72 23.37 8.65
CA CYS A 26 0.18 24.51 8.89
C CYS A 26 -0.34 25.44 10.03
N ARG A 27 -1.63 25.40 10.34
CA ARG A 27 -2.26 26.12 11.45
C ARG A 27 -2.97 25.14 12.35
N HIS A 28 -2.35 24.87 13.52
CA HIS A 28 -2.81 23.91 14.50
C HIS A 28 -4.30 24.05 14.89
N GLU A 29 -4.72 25.25 15.33
CA GLU A 29 -6.11 25.49 15.74
C GLU A 29 -7.12 25.23 14.62
N HIS A 30 -6.74 25.51 13.37
CA HIS A 30 -7.58 25.27 12.22
C HIS A 30 -7.73 23.76 11.94
N ALA A 31 -6.63 23.03 11.95
CA ALA A 31 -6.63 21.58 11.76
C ALA A 31 -7.44 20.88 12.86
N MET A 32 -7.16 21.20 14.13
CA MET A 32 -7.87 20.66 15.27
C MET A 32 -9.38 20.94 15.19
N GLY A 33 -9.77 22.18 14.83
CA GLY A 33 -11.17 22.54 14.69
C GLY A 33 -11.90 21.74 13.62
N ILE A 34 -11.28 21.53 12.46
CA ILE A 34 -11.87 20.75 11.36
C ILE A 34 -11.91 19.26 11.71
N TRP A 35 -10.83 18.69 12.23
CA TRP A 35 -10.76 17.27 12.59
C TRP A 35 -11.76 16.92 13.71
N ASN A 36 -11.92 17.77 14.74
CA ASN A 36 -12.97 17.59 15.76
C ASN A 36 -14.36 17.62 15.13
N TYR A 37 -14.63 18.62 14.26
CA TYR A 37 -15.92 18.72 13.59
C TYR A 37 -16.27 17.48 12.77
N ILE A 38 -15.32 16.97 11.98
CA ILE A 38 -15.50 15.76 11.16
C ILE A 38 -15.74 14.52 12.04
N LYS A 39 -15.01 14.40 13.16
CA LYS A 39 -15.17 13.31 14.12
C LYS A 39 -16.56 13.32 14.77
N GLU A 40 -17.02 14.51 15.22
CA GLU A 40 -18.31 14.68 15.88
C GLU A 40 -19.51 14.46 14.94
N HIS A 41 -19.33 14.69 13.65
CA HIS A 41 -20.40 14.60 12.64
C HIS A 41 -20.20 13.42 11.67
N ASP A 42 -19.39 12.42 12.05
CA ASP A 42 -19.11 11.26 11.21
C ASP A 42 -20.40 10.50 10.85
N ASN A 43 -20.67 10.36 9.57
CA ASN A 43 -21.82 9.64 9.02
C ASN A 43 -21.54 8.15 8.74
N GLY A 44 -20.34 7.65 9.07
CA GLY A 44 -19.90 6.28 8.81
C GLY A 44 -19.55 5.97 7.34
N ILE A 45 -19.63 6.94 6.43
CA ILE A 45 -19.44 6.77 4.98
C ILE A 45 -18.34 7.66 4.44
N THR A 46 -18.41 8.97 4.71
CA THR A 46 -17.52 9.95 4.09
C THR A 46 -16.08 9.78 4.59
N ASN A 47 -15.14 9.76 3.66
CA ASN A 47 -13.69 9.83 3.90
C ASN A 47 -13.20 11.25 3.57
N PHE A 48 -12.30 11.80 4.38
CA PHE A 48 -11.70 13.12 4.17
C PHE A 48 -10.19 12.96 3.92
N HIS A 49 -9.73 13.44 2.78
CA HIS A 49 -8.35 13.35 2.35
C HIS A 49 -7.63 14.69 2.57
N PHE A 50 -6.52 14.66 3.30
CA PHE A 50 -5.71 15.83 3.64
C PHE A 50 -4.27 15.65 3.17
N GLU A 51 -3.71 16.69 2.53
CA GLU A 51 -2.27 16.81 2.31
C GLU A 51 -1.67 17.56 3.51
N ILE A 52 -0.74 16.92 4.22
CA ILE A 52 -0.16 17.42 5.47
C ILE A 52 1.37 17.41 5.46
N SER A 53 1.97 18.14 6.40
CA SER A 53 3.38 17.98 6.77
C SER A 53 3.45 17.21 8.10
N ALA A 54 3.99 15.98 8.05
CA ALA A 54 3.94 15.08 9.20
C ALA A 54 4.82 15.56 10.37
N ASP A 55 5.90 16.30 10.10
CA ASP A 55 6.77 16.90 11.11
C ASP A 55 6.09 18.01 11.93
N LEU A 56 4.98 18.56 11.43
CA LEU A 56 4.17 19.55 12.14
C LEU A 56 3.13 18.94 13.08
N LEU A 57 2.87 17.63 12.99
CA LEU A 57 1.89 16.97 13.84
C LEU A 57 2.31 16.98 15.31
N ARG A 58 1.44 17.55 16.15
CA ARG A 58 1.60 17.60 17.59
C ARG A 58 0.94 16.41 18.26
N GLU A 59 1.26 16.16 19.53
CA GLU A 59 0.75 15.00 20.25
C GLU A 59 -0.79 15.06 20.41
N ASP A 60 -1.36 16.22 20.68
CA ASP A 60 -2.83 16.40 20.76
C ASP A 60 -3.55 16.15 19.43
N GLU A 61 -2.92 16.49 18.29
CA GLU A 61 -3.41 16.14 16.96
C GLU A 61 -3.35 14.63 16.72
N LEU A 62 -2.22 14.00 17.06
CA LEU A 62 -2.03 12.55 16.94
C LEU A 62 -3.01 11.77 17.84
N GLU A 63 -3.28 12.24 19.06
CA GLU A 63 -4.29 11.66 19.94
C GLU A 63 -5.69 11.77 19.33
N LEU A 64 -6.06 12.96 18.85
CA LEU A 64 -7.38 13.20 18.23
C LEU A 64 -7.62 12.27 17.04
N ILE A 65 -6.66 12.19 16.10
CA ILE A 65 -6.84 11.41 14.88
C ILE A 65 -6.75 9.90 15.15
N SER A 66 -6.04 9.47 16.20
CA SER A 66 -5.98 8.05 16.59
C SER A 66 -7.30 7.50 17.12
N ASP A 67 -8.19 8.37 17.62
CA ASP A 67 -9.52 8.02 18.15
C ASP A 67 -10.63 8.17 17.09
N MET A 68 -10.29 8.36 15.83
CA MET A 68 -11.24 8.44 14.72
C MET A 68 -11.62 7.05 14.21
N ARG A 69 -12.82 6.94 13.64
CA ARG A 69 -13.25 5.72 12.93
C ARG A 69 -12.22 5.33 11.85
N PRO A 70 -11.90 4.03 11.70
CA PRO A 70 -11.07 3.58 10.59
C PRO A 70 -11.62 4.03 9.23
N GLY A 71 -10.77 4.67 8.41
CA GLY A 71 -11.13 5.20 7.10
C GLY A 71 -11.90 6.54 7.12
N LEU A 72 -12.07 7.21 8.28
CA LEU A 72 -12.66 8.56 8.31
C LEU A 72 -11.76 9.58 7.64
N ILE A 73 -10.45 9.51 7.89
CA ILE A 73 -9.47 10.38 7.24
C ILE A 73 -8.39 9.57 6.51
N GLN A 74 -7.81 10.20 5.51
CA GLN A 74 -6.61 9.76 4.79
C GLN A 74 -5.59 10.89 4.78
N LEU A 75 -4.32 10.56 4.99
CA LEU A 75 -3.23 11.53 5.03
C LEU A 75 -2.27 11.29 3.87
N GLU A 76 -2.08 12.32 3.04
CA GLU A 76 -1.05 12.40 2.02
C GLU A 76 0.12 13.22 2.59
N ILE A 77 1.30 12.61 2.63
CA ILE A 77 2.49 13.13 3.33
C ILE A 77 3.62 13.28 2.31
N GLY A 78 3.85 14.49 1.87
CA GLY A 78 4.92 14.79 0.93
C GLY A 78 6.28 14.78 1.61
N VAL A 79 7.00 13.66 1.62
CA VAL A 79 8.39 13.58 2.12
C VAL A 79 9.35 14.15 1.08
N GLN A 80 9.16 13.84 -0.17
CA GLN A 80 9.90 14.23 -1.36
C GLN A 80 11.28 13.58 -1.48
N SER A 81 12.10 13.60 -0.43
CA SER A 81 13.44 13.01 -0.33
C SER A 81 13.82 12.82 1.14
N THR A 82 14.74 11.90 1.43
CA THR A 82 15.39 11.80 2.74
C THR A 82 16.81 12.40 2.73
N ASN A 83 17.23 13.00 1.62
CA ASN A 83 18.51 13.69 1.52
C ASN A 83 18.43 15.11 2.10
N GLY A 84 19.17 15.37 3.18
CA GLY A 84 19.17 16.67 3.82
C GLY A 84 19.67 17.83 2.93
N ALA A 85 20.54 17.58 1.94
CA ALA A 85 20.95 18.60 0.97
C ALA A 85 19.80 18.95 0.04
N THR A 86 19.12 17.98 -0.51
CA THR A 86 17.94 18.10 -1.36
C THR A 86 16.81 18.82 -0.64
N ILE A 87 16.50 18.43 0.59
CA ILE A 87 15.43 19.03 1.42
C ILE A 87 15.68 20.54 1.61
N ARG A 88 16.91 20.94 1.90
CA ARG A 88 17.28 22.37 2.01
C ARG A 88 17.13 23.11 0.70
N GLU A 89 17.56 22.51 -0.40
CA GLU A 89 17.54 23.12 -1.73
C GLU A 89 16.12 23.37 -2.25
N ILE A 90 15.20 22.46 -1.94
CA ILE A 90 13.77 22.64 -2.28
C ILE A 90 13.02 23.50 -1.26
N HIS A 91 13.76 24.21 -0.39
CA HIS A 91 13.24 25.12 0.64
C HIS A 91 12.26 24.48 1.62
N ARG A 92 12.49 23.22 1.98
CA ARG A 92 11.73 22.56 3.05
C ARG A 92 12.48 22.63 4.37
N THR A 93 11.72 22.77 5.47
CA THR A 93 12.25 22.80 6.85
C THR A 93 11.98 21.50 7.60
N MET A 94 11.51 20.49 6.91
CA MET A 94 11.10 19.20 7.45
C MET A 94 12.25 18.47 8.17
N ARG A 95 11.96 17.93 9.35
CA ARG A 95 12.88 17.05 10.11
C ARG A 95 12.43 15.61 9.95
N LEU A 96 13.28 14.77 9.39
CA LEU A 96 12.95 13.36 9.07
C LEU A 96 12.60 12.54 10.32
N GLU A 97 13.27 12.79 11.45
CA GLU A 97 12.97 12.10 12.69
C GLU A 97 11.53 12.35 13.17
N ASP A 98 11.05 13.58 13.00
CA ASP A 98 9.67 13.95 13.35
C ASP A 98 8.68 13.31 12.38
N VAL A 99 9.01 13.23 11.08
CA VAL A 99 8.20 12.50 10.08
C VAL A 99 8.11 11.02 10.44
N TYR A 100 9.22 10.36 10.71
CA TYR A 100 9.24 8.93 11.06
C TYR A 100 8.44 8.65 12.35
N ARG A 101 8.58 9.51 13.37
CA ARG A 101 7.82 9.41 14.61
C ARG A 101 6.31 9.52 14.33
N ALA A 102 5.88 10.55 13.58
CA ALA A 102 4.48 10.80 13.28
C ALA A 102 3.87 9.67 12.44
N VAL A 103 4.54 9.24 11.35
CA VAL A 103 4.11 8.14 10.50
C VAL A 103 3.94 6.84 11.30
N ASN A 104 4.91 6.50 12.15
CA ASN A 104 4.82 5.28 12.97
C ASN A 104 3.71 5.39 14.04
N ARG A 105 3.49 6.57 14.62
CA ARG A 105 2.41 6.80 15.60
C ARG A 105 1.03 6.65 14.95
N VAL A 106 0.83 7.23 13.75
CA VAL A 106 -0.40 7.07 12.98
C VAL A 106 -0.60 5.61 12.55
N LYS A 107 0.45 4.94 12.08
CA LYS A 107 0.41 3.51 11.68
C LYS A 107 -0.03 2.61 12.84
N ALA A 108 0.42 2.90 14.06
CA ALA A 108 0.05 2.13 15.25
C ALA A 108 -1.47 2.19 15.56
N GLY A 109 -2.14 3.27 15.17
CA GLY A 109 -3.60 3.45 15.32
C GLY A 109 -4.44 2.55 14.41
N LYS A 110 -3.89 2.08 13.29
CA LYS A 110 -4.55 1.20 12.30
C LYS A 110 -5.88 1.72 11.78
N ASN A 111 -6.08 3.02 11.78
CA ASN A 111 -7.36 3.65 11.42
C ASN A 111 -7.26 4.67 10.29
N ILE A 112 -6.04 5.02 9.86
CA ILE A 112 -5.78 6.06 8.87
C ILE A 112 -4.94 5.49 7.73
N HIS A 113 -5.40 5.68 6.49
CA HIS A 113 -4.63 5.39 5.30
C HIS A 113 -3.55 6.46 5.12
N GLN A 114 -2.29 6.04 5.11
CA GLN A 114 -1.14 6.92 4.89
C GLN A 114 -0.59 6.74 3.48
N HIS A 115 -0.47 7.86 2.77
CA HIS A 115 0.12 7.96 1.46
C HIS A 115 1.37 8.82 1.57
N LEU A 116 2.54 8.26 1.32
CA LEU A 116 3.82 8.96 1.36
C LEU A 116 4.35 9.19 -0.05
N ASP A 117 4.94 10.37 -0.30
CA ASP A 117 5.43 10.76 -1.62
C ASP A 117 6.92 10.98 -1.63
N LEU A 118 7.58 10.45 -2.66
CA LEU A 118 8.95 10.77 -3.06
C LEU A 118 8.97 11.39 -4.45
N ILE A 119 9.94 12.26 -4.74
CA ILE A 119 10.11 12.88 -6.05
C ILE A 119 11.51 12.60 -6.59
N ALA A 120 11.58 11.87 -7.70
CA ALA A 120 12.81 11.64 -8.43
C ALA A 120 13.23 12.84 -9.26
N GLY A 121 14.54 13.05 -9.38
CA GLY A 121 15.14 14.11 -10.18
C GLY A 121 15.27 15.46 -9.50
N LEU A 122 15.15 15.51 -8.17
CA LEU A 122 15.42 16.69 -7.37
C LEU A 122 16.92 17.03 -7.36
N PRO A 123 17.29 18.32 -7.16
CA PRO A 123 18.69 18.73 -7.04
C PRO A 123 19.42 18.06 -5.89
N PHE A 124 20.72 17.80 -6.05
CA PHE A 124 21.62 17.18 -5.07
C PHE A 124 21.25 15.74 -4.65
N GLU A 125 20.41 15.07 -5.41
CA GLU A 125 20.06 13.67 -5.18
C GLU A 125 20.40 12.85 -6.42
N ASP A 126 21.51 12.11 -6.36
CA ASP A 126 21.91 11.16 -7.40
C ASP A 126 21.13 9.86 -7.29
N TYR A 127 21.37 8.96 -8.23
CA TYR A 127 20.65 7.70 -8.33
C TYR A 127 20.78 6.84 -7.06
N GLU A 128 21.99 6.71 -6.52
CA GLU A 128 22.25 5.91 -5.31
C GLU A 128 21.59 6.54 -4.09
N ARG A 129 21.60 7.88 -3.97
CA ARG A 129 20.95 8.58 -2.88
C ARG A 129 19.44 8.50 -2.98
N PHE A 130 18.88 8.50 -4.19
CA PHE A 130 17.44 8.27 -4.39
C PHE A 130 17.03 6.85 -4.00
N GLN A 131 17.85 5.82 -4.33
CA GLN A 131 17.63 4.46 -3.84
C GLN A 131 17.54 4.42 -2.31
N GLN A 132 18.43 5.12 -1.63
CA GLN A 132 18.39 5.20 -0.16
C GLN A 132 17.12 5.91 0.33
N SER A 133 16.70 7.01 -0.32
CA SER A 133 15.44 7.70 0.02
C SER A 133 14.23 6.78 -0.15
N PHE A 134 14.23 5.96 -1.20
CA PHE A 134 13.19 4.97 -1.43
C PHE A 134 13.15 3.91 -0.32
N ASP A 135 14.30 3.32 0.01
CA ASP A 135 14.42 2.27 1.03
C ASP A 135 14.02 2.80 2.41
N ASP A 136 14.46 4.03 2.77
CA ASP A 136 14.11 4.68 4.03
C ASP A 136 12.58 4.83 4.19
N ILE A 137 11.87 5.22 3.13
CA ILE A 137 10.42 5.46 3.20
C ILE A 137 9.63 4.17 3.01
N TYR A 138 10.08 3.25 2.16
CA TYR A 138 9.46 1.94 2.01
C TYR A 138 9.50 1.13 3.31
N ALA A 139 10.56 1.23 4.10
CA ALA A 139 10.69 0.57 5.40
C ALA A 139 9.63 1.00 6.44
N LEU A 140 8.98 2.15 6.25
CA LEU A 140 7.83 2.56 7.06
C LEU A 140 6.56 1.77 6.72
N HIS A 141 6.53 1.06 5.59
CA HIS A 141 5.38 0.33 5.05
C HIS A 141 4.09 1.15 5.07
N PRO A 142 4.03 2.32 4.40
CA PRO A 142 2.79 3.07 4.25
C PRO A 142 1.77 2.26 3.44
N GLN A 143 0.48 2.58 3.51
CA GLN A 143 -0.51 1.92 2.67
C GLN A 143 -0.32 2.23 1.18
N GLN A 144 0.25 3.40 0.87
CA GLN A 144 0.64 3.79 -0.47
C GLN A 144 1.96 4.56 -0.44
N LEU A 145 2.88 4.22 -1.33
CA LEU A 145 4.11 4.97 -1.59
C LEU A 145 4.09 5.46 -3.03
N GLN A 146 3.99 6.76 -3.23
CA GLN A 146 4.00 7.35 -4.57
C GLN A 146 5.41 7.78 -4.95
N LEU A 147 5.87 7.33 -6.11
CA LEU A 147 7.04 7.84 -6.78
C LEU A 147 6.63 8.88 -7.82
N GLY A 148 6.82 10.16 -7.48
CA GLY A 148 6.65 11.26 -8.41
C GLY A 148 7.95 11.57 -9.17
N PHE A 149 7.81 12.32 -10.26
CA PHE A 149 8.93 12.85 -11.03
C PHE A 149 8.86 14.37 -11.03
N LEU A 150 10.00 15.03 -10.81
CA LEU A 150 10.05 16.49 -10.75
C LEU A 150 9.41 17.11 -12.01
N LYS A 151 8.46 18.03 -11.79
CA LYS A 151 7.80 18.80 -12.85
C LYS A 151 8.35 20.22 -12.87
N VAL A 152 8.96 20.62 -13.99
CA VAL A 152 9.57 21.94 -14.17
C VAL A 152 8.52 22.91 -14.69
N LEU A 153 7.69 23.41 -13.76
CA LEU A 153 6.56 24.27 -14.09
C LEU A 153 7.02 25.73 -14.28
N LYS A 154 6.50 26.42 -15.29
CA LYS A 154 6.79 27.84 -15.53
C LYS A 154 6.50 28.68 -14.28
N GLY A 155 7.46 29.55 -13.91
CA GLY A 155 7.37 30.40 -12.72
C GLY A 155 7.67 29.68 -11.40
N SER A 156 8.09 28.42 -11.43
CA SER A 156 8.60 27.73 -10.24
C SER A 156 10.09 27.97 -10.06
N TYR A 157 10.58 27.83 -8.84
CA TYR A 157 12.01 27.91 -8.51
C TYR A 157 12.83 26.95 -9.40
N MET A 158 12.37 25.73 -9.61
CA MET A 158 13.04 24.74 -10.47
C MET A 158 13.10 25.17 -11.94
N TYR A 159 12.12 25.91 -12.42
CA TYR A 159 12.14 26.45 -13.77
C TYR A 159 13.18 27.57 -13.92
N GLU A 160 13.26 28.46 -12.93
CA GLU A 160 14.21 29.58 -12.93
C GLU A 160 15.66 29.10 -12.82
N HIS A 161 15.92 28.02 -12.10
CA HIS A 161 17.24 27.43 -11.89
C HIS A 161 17.51 26.20 -12.78
N ALA A 162 16.66 25.93 -13.76
CA ALA A 162 16.77 24.73 -14.61
C ALA A 162 18.14 24.58 -15.29
N SER A 163 18.71 25.69 -15.79
CA SER A 163 20.05 25.72 -16.41
C SER A 163 21.13 25.41 -15.37
N GLU A 164 21.02 25.96 -14.16
CA GLU A 164 21.96 25.75 -13.06
C GLU A 164 22.02 24.29 -12.65
N TYR A 165 20.88 23.63 -12.55
CA TYR A 165 20.77 22.21 -12.17
C TYR A 165 20.93 21.25 -13.38
N GLY A 166 21.11 21.80 -14.59
CA GLY A 166 21.22 21.01 -15.82
C GLY A 166 19.97 20.17 -16.07
N LEU A 167 18.78 20.69 -15.73
CA LEU A 167 17.53 19.98 -15.92
C LEU A 167 17.20 19.87 -17.40
N ILE A 168 17.09 18.63 -17.88
CA ILE A 168 16.50 18.28 -19.17
C ILE A 168 15.10 17.80 -18.88
N TYR A 169 14.09 18.45 -19.45
CA TYR A 169 12.69 18.16 -19.16
C TYR A 169 11.79 18.32 -20.38
N ARG A 170 10.60 17.74 -20.32
CA ARG A 170 9.58 17.86 -21.36
C ARG A 170 9.05 19.29 -21.42
N THR A 171 9.07 19.91 -22.59
CA THR A 171 8.55 21.28 -22.81
C THR A 171 7.03 21.35 -22.89
N LYS A 172 6.36 20.18 -22.96
CA LYS A 172 4.90 20.04 -22.96
C LYS A 172 4.45 19.31 -21.68
N PRO A 173 3.20 19.49 -21.24
CA PRO A 173 2.67 18.74 -20.12
C PRO A 173 2.98 17.24 -20.22
N PRO A 174 3.36 16.60 -19.13
CA PRO A 174 3.35 17.04 -17.74
C PRO A 174 4.63 17.80 -17.28
N TYR A 175 5.53 18.23 -18.15
CA TYR A 175 6.76 18.98 -17.87
C TYR A 175 7.77 18.23 -16.99
N GLU A 176 7.74 16.92 -17.03
CA GLU A 176 8.61 16.07 -16.22
C GLU A 176 10.07 16.14 -16.61
N VAL A 177 10.93 16.08 -15.60
CA VAL A 177 12.38 15.96 -15.77
C VAL A 177 12.72 14.61 -16.42
N LEU A 178 13.71 14.66 -17.31
CA LEU A 178 14.24 13.48 -18.00
C LEU A 178 15.67 13.16 -17.55
N ALA A 179 16.45 14.18 -17.19
CA ALA A 179 17.79 14.06 -16.63
C ALA A 179 18.16 15.35 -15.88
N SER A 180 19.19 15.28 -15.05
CA SER A 180 19.76 16.41 -14.33
C SER A 180 21.28 16.26 -14.22
N LYS A 181 21.96 17.18 -13.49
CA LYS A 181 23.38 17.00 -13.16
C LYS A 181 23.67 15.76 -12.33
N TRP A 182 22.67 15.25 -11.60
CA TRP A 182 22.81 14.16 -10.61
C TRP A 182 22.26 12.83 -11.09
N VAL A 183 21.24 12.84 -11.96
CA VAL A 183 20.60 11.63 -12.47
C VAL A 183 20.56 11.68 -13.98
N SER A 184 21.13 10.66 -14.62
CA SER A 184 21.12 10.50 -16.08
C SER A 184 19.74 10.06 -16.58
N TYR A 185 19.55 10.11 -17.92
CA TYR A 185 18.31 9.64 -18.54
C TYR A 185 18.07 8.14 -18.33
N ASP A 186 19.12 7.34 -18.42
CA ASP A 186 19.02 5.89 -18.26
C ASP A 186 18.66 5.51 -16.80
N GLU A 187 19.28 6.16 -15.82
CA GLU A 187 18.91 6.01 -14.40
C GLU A 187 17.46 6.43 -14.12
N MET A 188 16.99 7.51 -14.78
CA MET A 188 15.60 7.93 -14.66
C MET A 188 14.64 6.88 -15.24
N LEU A 189 15.02 6.16 -16.30
CA LEU A 189 14.24 5.03 -16.83
C LEU A 189 14.20 3.84 -15.86
N GLU A 190 15.28 3.60 -15.12
CA GLU A 190 15.30 2.58 -14.07
C GLU A 190 14.37 2.95 -12.91
N ILE A 191 14.38 4.22 -12.47
CA ILE A 191 13.44 4.68 -11.43
C ILE A 191 11.97 4.55 -11.90
N ARG A 192 11.68 4.83 -13.17
CA ARG A 192 10.33 4.59 -13.74
C ARG A 192 9.93 3.14 -13.73
N LEU A 193 10.88 2.25 -13.96
CA LEU A 193 10.63 0.81 -13.90
C LEU A 193 10.30 0.35 -12.48
N VAL A 194 11.00 0.92 -11.48
CA VAL A 194 10.71 0.69 -10.06
C VAL A 194 9.31 1.21 -9.70
N GLU A 195 8.96 2.42 -10.17
CA GLU A 195 7.63 3.01 -9.96
C GLU A 195 6.53 2.12 -10.53
N GLU A 196 6.68 1.61 -11.75
CA GLU A 196 5.71 0.72 -12.37
C GLU A 196 5.51 -0.58 -11.57
N MET A 197 6.59 -1.18 -11.07
CA MET A 197 6.52 -2.39 -10.24
C MET A 197 5.90 -2.10 -8.85
N LEU A 198 6.21 -0.96 -8.27
CA LEU A 198 5.62 -0.49 -7.02
C LEU A 198 4.09 -0.34 -7.14
N GLU A 199 3.63 0.32 -8.21
CA GLU A 199 2.20 0.49 -8.49
C GLU A 199 1.48 -0.84 -8.71
N LEU A 200 2.08 -1.73 -9.52
CA LEU A 200 1.47 -3.01 -9.86
C LEU A 200 1.39 -3.98 -8.67
N HIS A 201 2.37 -3.96 -7.77
CA HIS A 201 2.52 -5.01 -6.76
C HIS A 201 2.32 -4.54 -5.33
N TYR A 202 2.78 -3.35 -4.96
CA TYR A 202 2.64 -2.81 -3.61
C TYR A 202 1.38 -1.94 -3.48
N ASN A 203 1.30 -0.84 -4.23
CA ASN A 203 0.19 0.14 -4.13
C ASN A 203 -1.16 -0.46 -4.49
N SER A 204 -1.19 -1.48 -5.35
CA SER A 204 -2.42 -2.24 -5.65
C SER A 204 -2.98 -3.01 -4.46
N GLY A 205 -2.21 -3.22 -3.38
CA GLY A 205 -2.56 -4.05 -2.23
C GLY A 205 -2.69 -5.55 -2.53
N GLN A 206 -2.43 -5.97 -3.78
CA GLN A 206 -2.76 -7.33 -4.26
C GLN A 206 -1.71 -8.39 -3.94
N PHE A 207 -0.48 -7.98 -3.52
CA PHE A 207 0.66 -8.89 -3.37
C PHE A 207 1.45 -8.65 -2.09
N LEU A 208 0.84 -8.07 -1.05
CA LEU A 208 1.55 -7.63 0.15
C LEU A 208 2.15 -8.79 0.95
N THR A 209 1.44 -9.93 1.03
CA THR A 209 1.96 -11.12 1.72
C THR A 209 3.11 -11.76 0.93
N TYR A 210 2.99 -11.80 -0.40
CA TYR A 210 4.06 -12.25 -1.28
C TYR A 210 5.31 -11.36 -1.16
N LEU A 211 5.14 -10.03 -1.19
CA LEU A 211 6.24 -9.08 -1.04
C LEU A 211 6.94 -9.23 0.31
N ALA A 212 6.20 -9.40 1.41
CA ALA A 212 6.78 -9.61 2.74
C ALA A 212 7.69 -10.85 2.83
N VAL A 213 7.45 -11.88 2.01
CA VAL A 213 8.36 -13.03 1.88
C VAL A 213 9.57 -12.70 1.03
N LEU A 214 9.33 -12.01 -0.10
CA LEU A 214 10.39 -11.68 -1.07
C LEU A 214 11.40 -10.68 -0.48
N GLU A 215 10.93 -9.70 0.27
CA GLU A 215 11.77 -8.69 0.96
C GLU A 215 12.86 -9.31 1.83
N GLN A 216 12.63 -10.47 2.41
CA GLN A 216 13.63 -11.18 3.23
C GLN A 216 14.87 -11.63 2.42
N ARG A 217 14.84 -11.56 1.10
CA ARG A 217 15.93 -11.93 0.17
C ARG A 217 16.71 -10.72 -0.32
N TYR A 218 16.29 -9.54 0.05
CA TYR A 218 16.88 -8.28 -0.39
C TYR A 218 17.32 -7.42 0.79
N THR A 219 18.40 -6.68 0.62
CA THR A 219 18.85 -5.63 1.56
C THR A 219 18.30 -4.26 1.17
N SER A 220 17.78 -4.11 -0.04
CA SER A 220 17.20 -2.90 -0.60
C SER A 220 15.87 -3.24 -1.28
N ALA A 221 14.81 -2.58 -0.87
CA ALA A 221 13.51 -2.70 -1.51
C ALA A 221 13.53 -2.11 -2.92
N PHE A 222 14.27 -1.02 -3.13
CA PHE A 222 14.48 -0.44 -4.46
C PHE A 222 15.05 -1.49 -5.42
N GLN A 223 16.12 -2.20 -5.00
CA GLN A 223 16.73 -3.24 -5.83
C GLN A 223 15.77 -4.40 -6.09
N MET A 224 14.95 -4.78 -5.12
CA MET A 224 13.93 -5.81 -5.29
C MET A 224 12.94 -5.45 -6.41
N PHE A 225 12.40 -4.23 -6.39
CA PHE A 225 11.49 -3.77 -7.45
C PHE A 225 12.20 -3.58 -8.79
N LEU A 226 13.45 -3.14 -8.80
CA LEU A 226 14.24 -3.00 -10.02
C LEU A 226 14.49 -4.35 -10.70
N ASP A 227 14.90 -5.37 -9.93
CA ASP A 227 15.11 -6.72 -10.44
C ASP A 227 13.80 -7.32 -10.98
N MET A 228 12.68 -7.08 -10.30
CA MET A 228 11.35 -7.47 -10.77
C MET A 228 11.02 -6.76 -12.09
N GLY A 229 11.29 -5.47 -12.20
CA GLY A 229 11.08 -4.70 -13.42
C GLY A 229 11.93 -5.18 -14.59
N HIS A 230 13.20 -5.50 -14.37
CA HIS A 230 14.06 -6.10 -15.38
C HIS A 230 13.56 -7.48 -15.81
N PHE A 231 13.03 -8.27 -14.87
CA PHE A 231 12.40 -9.54 -15.19
C PHE A 231 11.16 -9.34 -16.08
N TYR A 232 10.29 -8.40 -15.75
CA TYR A 232 9.12 -8.06 -16.56
C TYR A 232 9.50 -7.58 -17.96
N ARG A 233 10.48 -6.68 -18.05
CA ARG A 233 11.00 -6.13 -19.31
C ARG A 233 11.60 -7.23 -20.20
N SER A 234 12.45 -8.09 -19.64
CA SER A 234 13.13 -9.15 -20.41
C SER A 234 12.21 -10.26 -20.93
N HIS A 235 11.01 -10.40 -20.35
CA HIS A 235 10.00 -11.37 -20.78
C HIS A 235 8.83 -10.74 -21.57
N GLY A 236 8.89 -9.44 -21.86
CA GLY A 236 7.82 -8.72 -22.58
C GLY A 236 6.53 -8.58 -21.80
N TYR A 237 6.55 -8.68 -20.45
CA TYR A 237 5.35 -8.59 -19.63
C TYR A 237 4.85 -7.15 -19.42
N LEU A 238 5.65 -6.15 -19.78
CA LEU A 238 5.23 -4.74 -19.77
C LEU A 238 4.42 -4.33 -21.00
N ASP A 239 4.51 -5.12 -22.08
CA ASP A 239 3.91 -4.77 -23.38
C ASP A 239 2.40 -5.02 -23.43
N CYS A 240 1.82 -5.71 -22.44
CA CYS A 240 0.41 -6.02 -22.38
C CYS A 240 -0.13 -6.09 -20.95
N SER A 241 -1.42 -5.83 -20.80
CA SER A 241 -2.08 -5.97 -19.50
C SER A 241 -2.30 -7.44 -19.15
N HIS A 242 -2.08 -7.77 -17.88
CA HIS A 242 -2.31 -9.09 -17.33
C HIS A 242 -3.48 -9.08 -16.34
N ASN A 243 -4.32 -10.10 -16.38
CA ASN A 243 -5.30 -10.29 -15.32
C ASN A 243 -4.60 -10.72 -14.03
N ARG A 244 -5.32 -10.64 -12.91
CA ARG A 244 -4.76 -10.89 -11.59
C ARG A 244 -4.15 -12.28 -11.43
N VAL A 245 -4.81 -13.33 -11.96
CA VAL A 245 -4.29 -14.70 -11.89
C VAL A 245 -2.97 -14.82 -12.68
N ARG A 246 -2.91 -14.24 -13.91
CA ARG A 246 -1.66 -14.25 -14.68
C ARG A 246 -0.54 -13.48 -13.97
N ARG A 247 -0.85 -12.38 -13.27
CA ARG A 247 0.16 -11.69 -12.45
C ARG A 247 0.70 -12.58 -11.32
N THR A 248 -0.15 -13.39 -10.65
CA THR A 248 0.34 -14.33 -9.62
C THR A 248 1.30 -15.36 -10.21
N GLU A 249 1.09 -15.78 -11.47
CA GLU A 249 2.01 -16.71 -12.16
C GLU A 249 3.34 -16.02 -12.47
N ILE A 250 3.32 -14.81 -12.99
CA ILE A 250 4.52 -14.03 -13.34
C ILE A 250 5.39 -13.77 -12.10
N VAL A 251 4.81 -13.32 -10.99
CA VAL A 251 5.60 -13.06 -9.78
C VAL A 251 6.09 -14.33 -9.11
N LEU A 252 5.39 -15.46 -9.28
CA LEU A 252 5.91 -16.76 -8.86
C LEU A 252 7.13 -17.18 -9.70
N GLU A 253 7.09 -17.00 -11.02
CA GLU A 253 8.22 -17.24 -11.92
C GLU A 253 9.45 -16.41 -11.49
N PHE A 254 9.23 -15.14 -11.14
CA PHE A 254 10.28 -14.28 -10.60
C PHE A 254 10.85 -14.80 -9.27
N ALA A 255 9.96 -15.13 -8.31
CA ALA A 255 10.39 -15.65 -7.01
C ALA A 255 11.17 -16.97 -7.13
N GLU A 256 10.77 -17.87 -8.03
CA GLU A 256 11.49 -19.12 -8.29
C GLU A 256 12.91 -18.88 -8.83
N ARG A 257 13.12 -17.80 -9.57
CA ARG A 257 14.44 -17.41 -10.07
C ARG A 257 15.33 -16.86 -8.95
N VAL A 258 14.76 -16.10 -8.02
CA VAL A 258 15.50 -15.45 -6.91
C VAL A 258 15.70 -16.40 -5.73
N ASP A 259 14.69 -17.21 -5.41
CA ASP A 259 14.64 -18.05 -4.21
C ASP A 259 13.84 -19.33 -4.42
N ALA A 260 14.35 -20.22 -5.25
CA ALA A 260 13.70 -21.50 -5.58
C ALA A 260 13.41 -22.38 -4.34
N GLY A 261 14.22 -22.25 -3.29
CA GLY A 261 14.10 -23.05 -2.05
C GLY A 261 12.79 -22.81 -1.28
N HIS A 262 12.17 -21.63 -1.43
CA HIS A 262 10.95 -21.26 -0.70
C HIS A 262 9.69 -21.19 -1.57
N ARG A 263 9.72 -21.88 -2.73
CA ARG A 263 8.60 -21.92 -3.70
C ARG A 263 7.25 -22.20 -3.05
N ALA A 264 7.19 -23.11 -2.06
CA ALA A 264 5.96 -23.48 -1.38
C ALA A 264 5.36 -22.27 -0.58
N ALA A 265 6.22 -21.52 0.10
CA ALA A 265 5.82 -20.33 0.84
C ALA A 265 5.26 -19.24 -0.09
N TYR A 266 5.93 -18.97 -1.22
CA TYR A 266 5.46 -18.02 -2.23
C TYR A 266 4.10 -18.40 -2.81
N LYS A 267 3.89 -19.69 -3.12
CA LYS A 267 2.60 -20.17 -3.61
C LYS A 267 1.46 -19.91 -2.62
N GLU A 268 1.69 -20.19 -1.34
CA GLU A 268 0.67 -19.97 -0.32
C GLU A 268 0.44 -18.48 -0.05
N ALA A 269 1.49 -17.64 -0.03
CA ALA A 269 1.35 -16.20 0.04
C ALA A 269 0.50 -15.64 -1.10
N LEU A 270 0.76 -16.07 -2.33
CA LEU A 270 0.01 -15.64 -3.51
C LEU A 270 -1.44 -16.11 -3.51
N ILE A 271 -1.73 -17.30 -3.00
CA ILE A 271 -3.10 -17.78 -2.84
C ILE A 271 -3.84 -16.98 -1.75
N PHE A 272 -3.17 -16.68 -0.65
CA PHE A 272 -3.73 -15.82 0.39
C PHE A 272 -4.03 -14.42 -0.16
N ASP A 273 -3.06 -13.79 -0.81
CA ASP A 273 -3.21 -12.49 -1.46
C ASP A 273 -4.34 -12.48 -2.51
N LEU A 274 -4.52 -13.59 -3.24
CA LEU A 274 -5.59 -13.71 -4.22
C LEU A 274 -6.97 -13.67 -3.57
N TYR A 275 -7.17 -14.38 -2.45
CA TYR A 275 -8.48 -14.54 -1.83
C TYR A 275 -8.80 -13.51 -0.74
N LYS A 276 -7.81 -12.86 -0.12
CA LYS A 276 -8.10 -11.81 0.87
C LYS A 276 -8.77 -10.57 0.28
N ILE A 277 -8.57 -10.28 -1.02
CA ILE A 277 -9.18 -9.11 -1.67
C ILE A 277 -10.54 -9.46 -2.23
N GLU A 278 -10.65 -10.56 -2.98
CA GLU A 278 -11.91 -10.95 -3.62
C GLU A 278 -11.99 -12.45 -3.86
N LYS A 279 -13.21 -12.95 -3.98
CA LYS A 279 -13.45 -14.31 -4.39
C LYS A 279 -13.12 -14.49 -5.87
N SER A 280 -11.91 -14.95 -6.15
CA SER A 280 -11.49 -15.21 -7.53
C SER A 280 -12.30 -16.35 -8.16
N LYS A 281 -12.76 -16.12 -9.40
CA LYS A 281 -13.48 -17.14 -10.20
C LYS A 281 -12.53 -18.16 -10.82
N SER A 282 -11.29 -17.77 -11.05
CA SER A 282 -10.23 -18.61 -11.63
C SER A 282 -9.07 -18.79 -10.63
N ARG A 283 -8.36 -19.89 -10.75
CA ARG A 283 -7.21 -20.23 -9.94
C ARG A 283 -5.97 -20.37 -10.83
N PRO A 284 -4.78 -20.02 -10.32
CA PRO A 284 -3.54 -20.34 -10.99
C PRO A 284 -3.41 -21.87 -11.20
N ILE A 285 -2.84 -22.28 -12.32
CA ILE A 285 -2.70 -23.72 -12.66
C ILE A 285 -1.85 -24.50 -11.66
N TRP A 286 -0.93 -23.81 -10.97
CA TRP A 286 -0.07 -24.38 -9.95
C TRP A 286 -0.71 -24.44 -8.54
N ALA A 287 -1.90 -23.84 -8.37
CA ALA A 287 -2.59 -23.88 -7.07
C ALA A 287 -3.08 -25.29 -6.76
N ARG A 288 -3.16 -25.60 -5.44
CA ARG A 288 -3.68 -26.89 -4.97
C ARG A 288 -5.07 -27.15 -5.56
N ASP A 289 -5.29 -28.35 -6.06
CA ASP A 289 -6.64 -28.79 -6.45
C ASP A 289 -7.49 -29.08 -5.17
N LEU A 290 -8.58 -28.36 -5.04
CA LEU A 290 -9.54 -28.53 -3.96
C LEU A 290 -10.73 -29.41 -4.34
N ALA A 291 -10.70 -30.08 -5.50
CA ALA A 291 -11.83 -30.91 -5.97
C ALA A 291 -12.18 -32.02 -4.98
N LEU A 292 -11.19 -32.65 -4.37
CA LEU A 292 -11.38 -33.70 -3.35
C LEU A 292 -11.97 -33.15 -2.05
N GLU A 293 -11.69 -31.90 -1.73
CA GLU A 293 -12.17 -31.23 -0.50
C GLU A 293 -13.56 -30.57 -0.67
N LYS A 294 -14.09 -30.54 -1.90
CA LYS A 294 -15.33 -29.83 -2.22
C LYS A 294 -16.55 -30.30 -1.41
N LYS A 295 -16.63 -31.60 -1.10
CA LYS A 295 -17.71 -32.15 -0.26
C LYS A 295 -17.59 -31.67 1.17
N LYS A 296 -16.36 -31.71 1.74
CA LYS A 296 -16.01 -31.26 3.07
C LYS A 296 -16.30 -29.78 3.26
N THR A 297 -15.77 -28.94 2.39
CA THR A 297 -15.99 -27.49 2.43
C THR A 297 -17.45 -27.10 2.27
N SER A 298 -18.21 -27.78 1.39
CA SER A 298 -19.65 -27.54 1.21
C SER A 298 -20.48 -28.00 2.40
N ALA A 299 -20.08 -29.07 3.09
CA ALA A 299 -20.74 -29.54 4.30
C ALA A 299 -20.51 -28.54 5.46
N TYR A 300 -19.27 -28.11 5.64
CA TYR A 300 -18.89 -27.08 6.63
C TYR A 300 -19.73 -25.81 6.48
N LEU A 301 -19.73 -25.21 5.26
CA LEU A 301 -20.49 -23.99 5.00
C LEU A 301 -21.98 -24.14 5.31
N ARG A 302 -22.59 -25.28 4.96
CA ARG A 302 -24.01 -25.56 5.25
C ARG A 302 -24.27 -25.70 6.75
N ALA A 303 -23.40 -26.42 7.46
CA ALA A 303 -23.54 -26.63 8.92
C ALA A 303 -23.51 -25.29 9.69
N HIS A 304 -22.76 -24.31 9.18
CA HIS A 304 -22.61 -22.97 9.79
C HIS A 304 -23.52 -21.89 9.18
N GLY A 305 -24.46 -22.25 8.30
CA GLY A 305 -25.39 -21.31 7.67
C GLY A 305 -24.71 -20.29 6.74
N LEU A 306 -23.50 -20.61 6.24
CA LEU A 306 -22.72 -19.73 5.39
C LEU A 306 -23.02 -19.92 3.90
N GLU A 307 -23.31 -18.84 3.19
CA GLU A 307 -23.57 -18.91 1.77
C GLU A 307 -22.28 -18.97 0.95
N LYS A 308 -22.16 -20.04 0.16
CA LYS A 308 -20.98 -20.25 -0.70
C LYS A 308 -20.62 -19.05 -1.57
N LYS A 309 -21.59 -18.23 -2.00
CA LYS A 309 -21.31 -17.06 -2.85
C LYS A 309 -20.50 -15.96 -2.13
N TYR A 310 -20.63 -15.87 -0.81
CA TYR A 310 -19.98 -14.85 0.03
C TYR A 310 -18.74 -15.35 0.77
N CYS A 311 -18.47 -16.65 0.73
CA CYS A 311 -17.36 -17.24 1.47
C CYS A 311 -16.43 -18.06 0.56
N HIS A 312 -15.16 -18.17 0.96
CA HIS A 312 -14.18 -19.06 0.36
C HIS A 312 -13.39 -19.78 1.45
N LEU A 313 -13.17 -21.10 1.29
CA LEU A 313 -12.32 -21.90 2.15
C LEU A 313 -11.08 -22.32 1.39
N GLU A 314 -9.92 -22.06 1.96
CA GLU A 314 -8.62 -22.44 1.41
C GLU A 314 -7.75 -23.14 2.46
N LYS A 315 -6.91 -24.09 2.05
CA LYS A 315 -6.07 -24.90 2.94
C LYS A 315 -4.61 -24.48 2.82
N PHE A 316 -3.96 -24.18 3.94
CA PHE A 316 -2.59 -23.69 4.03
C PHE A 316 -1.72 -24.59 4.91
N ASN A 317 -0.42 -24.70 4.58
CA ASN A 317 0.59 -25.34 5.40
C ASN A 317 1.61 -24.37 5.98
N TRP A 318 1.69 -23.15 5.44
CA TRP A 318 2.69 -22.14 5.79
C TRP A 318 2.11 -20.86 6.39
N LEU A 319 0.84 -20.61 6.20
CA LEU A 319 0.19 -19.37 6.61
C LEU A 319 -0.59 -19.57 7.92
N ASP A 320 -0.57 -18.57 8.82
CA ASP A 320 -1.43 -18.57 10.01
C ASP A 320 -2.55 -17.49 9.89
N ALA A 321 -3.46 -17.46 10.88
CA ALA A 321 -4.57 -16.52 10.92
C ALA A 321 -4.15 -15.04 10.95
N ARG A 322 -2.87 -14.74 11.18
CA ARG A 322 -2.32 -13.38 11.12
C ARG A 322 -1.72 -13.03 9.76
N GLY A 323 -1.80 -13.94 8.79
CA GLY A 323 -1.14 -13.79 7.50
C GLY A 323 0.38 -13.96 7.56
N THR A 324 0.90 -14.49 8.67
CA THR A 324 2.34 -14.70 8.86
C THR A 324 2.76 -16.03 8.26
N LEU A 325 3.81 -16.01 7.45
CA LEU A 325 4.36 -17.20 6.81
C LEU A 325 5.35 -17.91 7.73
N ARG A 326 4.89 -19.03 8.28
CA ARG A 326 5.75 -20.02 8.96
C ARG A 326 5.21 -21.41 8.66
N GLN A 327 6.11 -22.36 8.52
CA GLN A 327 5.69 -23.76 8.34
C GLN A 327 4.91 -24.25 9.57
N LYS A 328 3.74 -24.80 9.33
CA LYS A 328 2.90 -25.38 10.38
C LYS A 328 3.13 -26.88 10.50
N GLU A 329 3.00 -27.41 11.70
CA GLU A 329 3.06 -28.87 11.95
C GLU A 329 1.88 -29.59 11.29
N GLN A 330 0.71 -28.95 11.27
CA GLN A 330 -0.49 -29.45 10.62
C GLN A 330 -1.09 -28.39 9.69
N PRO A 331 -1.69 -28.80 8.56
CA PRO A 331 -2.43 -27.90 7.69
C PRO A 331 -3.61 -27.25 8.45
N MET A 332 -3.93 -26.02 8.04
CA MET A 332 -5.09 -25.28 8.55
C MET A 332 -5.96 -24.80 7.40
N TRP A 333 -7.21 -24.52 7.69
CA TRP A 333 -8.13 -23.86 6.78
C TRP A 333 -8.30 -22.40 7.15
N LEU A 334 -8.42 -21.54 6.14
CA LEU A 334 -8.90 -20.16 6.30
C LEU A 334 -10.24 -20.02 5.59
N LEU A 335 -11.21 -19.51 6.34
CA LEU A 335 -12.50 -19.06 5.83
C LEU A 335 -12.41 -17.56 5.55
N PHE A 336 -12.49 -17.17 4.30
CA PHE A 336 -12.62 -15.76 3.87
C PHE A 336 -14.11 -15.42 3.81
N ASP A 337 -14.51 -14.35 4.50
CA ASP A 337 -15.87 -13.82 4.51
C ASP A 337 -15.91 -12.49 3.79
N TYR A 338 -16.53 -12.45 2.61
CA TYR A 338 -16.59 -11.25 1.76
C TYR A 338 -17.72 -10.29 2.11
N GLU A 339 -18.58 -10.63 3.06
CA GLU A 339 -19.60 -9.72 3.61
C GLU A 339 -19.00 -8.80 4.69
N VAL A 340 -17.91 -9.22 5.31
CA VAL A 340 -17.18 -8.42 6.30
C VAL A 340 -15.85 -7.94 5.70
N ARG A 341 -15.68 -6.63 5.68
CA ARG A 341 -14.51 -6.00 5.06
C ARG A 341 -13.79 -5.10 6.05
N ASP A 342 -12.48 -5.14 5.98
CA ASP A 342 -11.66 -4.13 6.65
C ASP A 342 -11.96 -2.75 6.05
N PRO A 343 -12.33 -1.74 6.86
CA PRO A 343 -12.74 -0.43 6.34
C PRO A 343 -11.57 0.38 5.74
N LEU A 344 -10.32 0.03 6.05
CA LEU A 344 -9.14 0.73 5.58
C LEU A 344 -8.55 0.10 4.32
N THR A 345 -8.42 -1.24 4.31
CA THR A 345 -7.77 -2.00 3.23
C THR A 345 -8.76 -2.64 2.26
N ASN A 346 -10.05 -2.67 2.63
CA ASN A 346 -11.11 -3.40 1.92
C ASN A 346 -10.83 -4.92 1.78
N GLU A 347 -9.95 -5.46 2.60
CA GLU A 347 -9.68 -6.89 2.66
C GLU A 347 -10.86 -7.63 3.30
N ALA A 348 -11.12 -8.87 2.84
CA ALA A 348 -12.11 -9.74 3.45
C ALA A 348 -11.66 -10.16 4.85
N ALA A 349 -12.59 -10.23 5.79
CA ALA A 349 -12.33 -10.88 7.05
C ALA A 349 -12.00 -12.36 6.83
N PHE A 350 -11.10 -12.92 7.62
CA PHE A 350 -10.78 -14.34 7.56
C PHE A 350 -10.62 -14.94 8.95
N THR A 351 -10.99 -16.23 9.05
CA THR A 351 -10.97 -16.99 10.30
C THR A 351 -10.24 -18.30 10.10
N GLU A 352 -9.38 -18.65 11.06
CA GLU A 352 -8.68 -19.93 11.10
C GLU A 352 -9.65 -21.04 11.56
N ILE A 353 -9.64 -22.16 10.84
CA ILE A 353 -10.45 -23.35 11.12
C ILE A 353 -9.51 -24.55 11.14
N SER A 354 -9.51 -25.29 12.23
CA SER A 354 -8.73 -26.50 12.36
C SER A 354 -9.29 -27.65 11.51
N GLU A 355 -8.47 -28.66 11.25
CA GLU A 355 -8.92 -29.85 10.53
C GLU A 355 -10.04 -30.60 11.30
N ALA A 356 -10.01 -30.60 12.65
CA ALA A 356 -11.03 -31.21 13.50
C ALA A 356 -12.38 -30.48 13.38
N GLU A 357 -12.38 -29.14 13.38
CA GLU A 357 -13.60 -28.35 13.18
C GLU A 357 -14.18 -28.54 11.77
N MET A 358 -13.33 -28.72 10.77
CA MET A 358 -13.78 -29.05 9.40
C MET A 358 -14.42 -30.42 9.30
N GLU A 359 -14.19 -31.33 10.25
CA GLU A 359 -14.76 -32.70 10.33
C GLU A 359 -16.04 -32.78 11.16
N GLY A 360 -16.42 -31.71 11.82
CA GLY A 360 -17.73 -31.63 12.52
C GLY A 360 -17.67 -31.77 14.02
N ASP A 361 -16.51 -31.62 14.64
CA ASP A 361 -16.31 -31.88 16.07
C ASP A 361 -16.13 -30.58 16.89
N THR A 362 -16.93 -29.51 16.69
CA THR A 362 -17.17 -28.49 17.74
C THR A 362 -18.06 -27.33 17.30
N THR A 363 -18.70 -26.69 18.29
CA THR A 363 -19.59 -25.51 18.15
C THR A 363 -18.82 -24.24 17.87
N TRP A 364 -19.03 -23.66 16.69
CA TRP A 364 -18.51 -22.35 16.31
C TRP A 364 -19.33 -21.21 16.94
N ASN A 365 -18.67 -20.28 17.60
CA ASN A 365 -19.31 -19.11 18.20
C ASN A 365 -18.94 -17.84 17.37
N ARG A 366 -19.95 -17.20 16.75
CA ARG A 366 -19.85 -15.99 15.92
C ARG A 366 -19.62 -14.68 16.73
N SER A 367 -19.53 -14.81 18.04
CA SER A 367 -19.45 -13.65 18.94
C SER A 367 -18.10 -13.59 19.63
N GLU A 368 -17.09 -13.03 18.97
CA GLU A 368 -15.92 -12.40 19.60
C GLU A 368 -14.88 -12.08 18.52
N ASN A 369 -15.11 -10.93 17.81
CA ASN A 369 -14.01 -10.14 17.19
C ASN A 369 -14.55 -8.75 16.86
#